data_d8e7e5f6bd4d474be00c817c0d892a06
#
_entry.id   d8e7e5f6bd4d474be00c817c0d892a06
#
_cell.length_a   1.000
_cell.length_b   1.000
_cell.length_c   1.000
_cell.angle_alpha   90.00
_cell.angle_beta   90.00
_cell.angle_gamma   90.00
#
_symmetry.space_group_name_H-M   'P 1'
#
loop_
_entity.id
_entity.type
_entity.pdbx_description
1 polymer ?
#
loop_
_entity_poly.entity_id
_entity_poly.type
_entity_poly.pdbx_seq_one_letter_code
_entity_poly.pdbx_strand_id
1 'polypeptide(L)'
;LFALIGLLGFSLPAETRKPPPNVVIIFIDDMGYADIGPFGAKGYSTPHLDRMAKEGRKFTDFYVTQAVCSASRAGLLTGCYNVRVGILGALGPKARHGINPNETTLAELCKQRGYATACYGKWHLGHHKKFLPLQHGFDDYFGLPYSNDMWPYHPGVMHLPMEQRLKRWTHLPLIDGNAVINPKVTGKDQEQLPTQYTERAV
;
A
#
# COMPACT_ATOMS: atom_id res chain seq x y z
N LEU A 1 -0.78 -37.67 -63.21
CA LEU A 1 -0.18 -36.34 -63.00
C LEU A 1 -0.63 -35.82 -61.63
N PHE A 2 0.20 -35.98 -60.60
CA PHE A 2 -0.07 -35.44 -59.25
C PHE A 2 0.61 -34.08 -59.12
N ALA A 3 -0.18 -33.02 -58.92
CA ALA A 3 0.33 -31.69 -58.63
C ALA A 3 0.60 -31.54 -57.15
N LEU A 4 1.88 -31.34 -56.80
CA LEU A 4 2.33 -31.04 -55.41
C LEU A 4 2.10 -29.55 -55.17
N ILE A 5 1.07 -29.17 -54.37
CA ILE A 5 0.86 -27.80 -53.95
C ILE A 5 1.73 -27.58 -52.69
N GLY A 6 2.84 -26.86 -52.86
CA GLY A 6 3.70 -26.43 -51.78
C GLY A 6 2.99 -25.34 -50.97
N LEU A 7 2.65 -25.62 -49.69
CA LEU A 7 2.25 -24.60 -48.73
C LEU A 7 3.47 -23.76 -48.34
N LEU A 8 3.59 -22.59 -48.90
CA LEU A 8 4.51 -21.54 -48.40
C LEU A 8 3.96 -21.02 -47.06
N GLY A 9 4.52 -21.49 -45.99
CA GLY A 9 4.22 -20.96 -44.66
C GLY A 9 4.77 -19.53 -44.53
N PHE A 10 3.87 -18.55 -44.60
CA PHE A 10 4.20 -17.18 -44.20
C PHE A 10 4.35 -17.12 -42.68
N SER A 11 5.58 -17.12 -42.18
CA SER A 11 5.85 -16.75 -40.79
C SER A 11 5.68 -15.24 -40.64
N LEU A 12 4.54 -14.82 -40.10
CA LEU A 12 4.38 -13.43 -39.68
C LEU A 12 5.43 -13.13 -38.59
N PRO A 13 6.14 -12.00 -38.70
CA PRO A 13 7.08 -11.60 -37.66
C PRO A 13 6.30 -11.46 -36.35
N ALA A 14 6.79 -12.11 -35.30
CA ALA A 14 6.23 -11.96 -33.96
C ALA A 14 6.34 -10.47 -33.57
N GLU A 15 5.21 -9.83 -33.40
CA GLU A 15 5.15 -8.45 -32.94
C GLU A 15 5.84 -8.40 -31.57
N THR A 16 6.99 -7.72 -31.48
CA THR A 16 7.74 -7.55 -30.22
C THR A 16 6.89 -6.69 -29.30
N ARG A 17 6.06 -7.31 -28.48
CA ARG A 17 5.29 -6.60 -27.45
C ARG A 17 6.28 -5.87 -26.55
N LYS A 18 6.16 -4.55 -26.48
CA LYS A 18 6.91 -3.76 -25.50
C LYS A 18 6.65 -4.33 -24.11
N PRO A 19 7.68 -4.43 -23.25
CA PRO A 19 7.48 -4.86 -21.89
C PRO A 19 6.46 -3.93 -21.20
N PRO A 20 5.60 -4.48 -20.33
CA PRO A 20 4.63 -3.67 -19.60
C PRO A 20 5.37 -2.63 -18.72
N PRO A 21 4.79 -1.42 -18.53
CA PRO A 21 5.42 -0.39 -17.73
C PRO A 21 5.48 -0.78 -16.25
N ASN A 22 6.49 -0.31 -15.54
CA ASN A 22 6.49 -0.37 -14.08
C ASN A 22 5.37 0.51 -13.51
N VAL A 23 4.78 0.09 -12.39
CA VAL A 23 3.68 0.79 -11.71
C VAL A 23 4.10 1.10 -10.28
N VAL A 24 4.10 2.38 -9.91
CA VAL A 24 4.36 2.85 -8.55
C VAL A 24 3.12 3.55 -8.04
N ILE A 25 2.58 3.08 -6.91
CA ILE A 25 1.44 3.70 -6.23
C ILE A 25 1.93 4.33 -4.94
N ILE A 26 1.82 5.65 -4.83
CA ILE A 26 2.14 6.40 -3.61
C ILE A 26 0.80 6.77 -2.96
N PHE A 27 0.37 6.00 -1.97
CA PHE A 27 -0.89 6.18 -1.27
C PHE A 27 -0.65 6.88 0.06
N ILE A 28 -0.86 8.19 0.07
CA ILE A 28 -0.65 9.04 1.25
C ILE A 28 -1.85 8.93 2.19
N ASP A 29 -1.58 8.85 3.49
CA ASP A 29 -2.58 8.82 4.54
C ASP A 29 -2.92 10.25 4.98
N ASP A 30 -4.20 10.53 5.24
CA ASP A 30 -4.74 11.80 5.74
C ASP A 30 -4.35 13.04 4.91
N MET A 31 -4.05 12.91 3.62
CA MET A 31 -3.76 14.03 2.73
C MET A 31 -5.02 14.49 1.99
N GLY A 32 -5.39 15.74 2.15
CA GLY A 32 -6.45 16.39 1.39
C GLY A 32 -5.94 17.13 0.15
N TYR A 33 -6.87 17.60 -0.67
CA TYR A 33 -6.54 18.38 -1.87
C TYR A 33 -5.71 19.63 -1.56
N ALA A 34 -6.07 20.38 -0.51
CA ALA A 34 -5.38 21.61 -0.13
C ALA A 34 -3.99 21.41 0.47
N ASP A 35 -3.53 20.17 0.63
CA ASP A 35 -2.26 19.85 1.27
C ASP A 35 -1.09 19.74 0.30
N ILE A 36 -1.31 19.95 -1.00
CA ILE A 36 -0.23 19.93 -2.00
C ILE A 36 -0.38 21.07 -3.01
N GLY A 37 0.76 21.55 -3.54
CA GLY A 37 0.84 22.67 -4.49
C GLY A 37 -0.05 22.54 -5.71
N PRO A 38 -0.16 21.36 -6.38
CA PRO A 38 -1.04 21.19 -7.54
C PRO A 38 -2.52 21.55 -7.31
N PHE A 39 -2.97 21.54 -6.06
CA PHE A 39 -4.34 21.92 -5.67
C PHE A 39 -4.41 23.21 -4.84
N GLY A 40 -3.31 23.97 -4.78
CA GLY A 40 -3.30 25.31 -4.21
C GLY A 40 -2.87 25.40 -2.75
N ALA A 41 -2.13 24.43 -2.23
CA ALA A 41 -1.50 24.53 -0.91
C ALA A 41 -0.65 25.80 -0.78
N LYS A 42 -0.70 26.43 0.39
CA LYS A 42 0.03 27.66 0.72
C LYS A 42 0.92 27.43 1.94
N GLY A 43 2.02 28.17 2.03
CA GLY A 43 2.93 28.14 3.18
C GLY A 43 4.12 27.18 3.03
N TYR A 44 4.11 26.32 2.04
CA TYR A 44 5.23 25.44 1.65
C TYR A 44 5.14 25.07 0.17
N SER A 45 6.22 24.52 -0.40
CA SER A 45 6.27 24.13 -1.81
C SER A 45 6.37 22.61 -1.95
N THR A 46 5.76 22.07 -3.01
CA THR A 46 5.79 20.64 -3.35
C THR A 46 6.27 20.44 -4.81
N PRO A 47 7.52 20.85 -5.16
CA PRO A 47 7.96 20.99 -6.54
C PRO A 47 7.93 19.69 -7.34
N HIS A 48 8.17 18.54 -6.70
CA HIS A 48 8.10 17.23 -7.36
C HIS A 48 6.66 16.82 -7.68
N LEU A 49 5.71 17.13 -6.79
CA LEU A 49 4.29 16.88 -7.04
C LEU A 49 3.73 17.85 -8.08
N ASP A 50 4.19 19.12 -8.06
CA ASP A 50 3.85 20.12 -9.08
C ASP A 50 4.31 19.66 -10.47
N ARG A 51 5.53 19.12 -10.58
CA ARG A 51 6.05 18.54 -11.81
C ARG A 51 5.23 17.33 -12.24
N MET A 52 4.96 16.39 -11.34
CA MET A 52 4.14 15.22 -11.63
C MET A 52 2.75 15.60 -12.15
N ALA A 53 2.11 16.59 -11.55
CA ALA A 53 0.80 17.08 -11.98
C ALA A 53 0.85 17.76 -13.37
N LYS A 54 1.95 18.45 -13.70
CA LYS A 54 2.17 19.07 -14.99
C LYS A 54 2.44 18.07 -16.11
N GLU A 55 3.21 17.03 -15.81
CA GLU A 55 3.62 16.01 -16.78
C GLU A 55 2.58 14.88 -16.93
N GLY A 56 1.74 14.68 -15.94
CA GLY A 56 0.75 13.62 -15.86
C GLY A 56 -0.70 14.10 -15.97
N ARG A 57 -1.56 13.40 -15.27
CA ARG A 57 -2.99 13.75 -15.14
C ARG A 57 -3.34 14.08 -13.71
N LYS A 58 -4.04 15.19 -13.51
CA LYS A 58 -4.59 15.61 -12.23
C LYS A 58 -6.10 15.34 -12.20
N PHE A 59 -6.54 14.57 -11.21
CA PHE A 59 -7.95 14.31 -10.97
C PHE A 59 -8.49 15.26 -9.92
N THR A 60 -9.58 15.96 -10.22
CA THR A 60 -10.25 16.92 -9.34
C THR A 60 -11.39 16.28 -8.55
N ASP A 61 -11.85 15.10 -8.99
CA ASP A 61 -12.99 14.39 -8.43
C ASP A 61 -12.62 12.92 -8.18
N PHE A 62 -11.56 12.72 -7.38
CA PHE A 62 -11.13 11.38 -6.94
C PHE A 62 -11.56 11.14 -5.50
N TYR A 63 -12.25 10.04 -5.25
CA TYR A 63 -12.79 9.69 -3.94
C TYR A 63 -12.33 8.29 -3.51
N VAL A 64 -11.99 8.15 -2.24
CA VAL A 64 -11.77 6.86 -1.61
C VAL A 64 -13.10 6.21 -1.22
N THR A 65 -13.12 4.89 -1.04
CA THR A 65 -14.35 4.15 -0.68
C THR A 65 -14.91 4.54 0.69
N GLN A 66 -14.05 4.98 1.59
CA GLN A 66 -14.41 5.55 2.89
C GLN A 66 -13.21 6.37 3.39
N ALA A 67 -13.44 7.53 4.01
CA ALA A 67 -12.40 8.41 4.55
C ALA A 67 -11.81 7.86 5.88
N VAL A 68 -11.37 6.60 5.86
CA VAL A 68 -10.73 5.90 6.99
C VAL A 68 -9.65 4.97 6.43
N CYS A 69 -8.50 4.92 7.09
CA CYS A 69 -7.27 4.26 6.62
C CYS A 69 -7.48 2.83 6.11
N SER A 70 -7.90 1.87 6.93
CA SER A 70 -8.04 0.46 6.50
C SER A 70 -9.08 0.31 5.40
N ALA A 71 -10.18 1.04 5.51
CA ALA A 71 -11.28 0.99 4.54
C ALA A 71 -10.85 1.49 3.16
N SER A 72 -10.18 2.65 3.07
CA SER A 72 -9.66 3.18 1.81
C SER A 72 -8.58 2.28 1.19
N ARG A 73 -7.71 1.69 2.02
CA ARG A 73 -6.68 0.73 1.59
C ARG A 73 -7.29 -0.55 1.05
N ALA A 74 -8.32 -1.08 1.68
CA ALA A 74 -9.06 -2.23 1.18
C ALA A 74 -9.67 -1.93 -0.20
N GLY A 75 -10.31 -0.77 -0.36
CA GLY A 75 -10.87 -0.33 -1.63
C GLY A 75 -9.81 -0.20 -2.74
N LEU A 76 -8.66 0.40 -2.43
CA LEU A 76 -7.54 0.53 -3.36
C LEU A 76 -7.03 -0.84 -3.85
N LEU A 77 -6.78 -1.76 -2.92
CA LEU A 77 -6.16 -3.04 -3.25
C LEU A 77 -7.10 -4.04 -3.91
N THR A 78 -8.40 -3.98 -3.59
CA THR A 78 -9.38 -4.97 -4.11
C THR A 78 -10.24 -4.44 -5.25
N GLY A 79 -10.25 -3.12 -5.49
CA GLY A 79 -11.18 -2.49 -6.42
C GLY A 79 -12.65 -2.57 -5.99
N CYS A 80 -12.92 -2.97 -4.74
CA CYS A 80 -14.25 -3.16 -4.19
C CYS A 80 -14.56 -2.12 -3.11
N TYR A 81 -15.84 -1.79 -2.92
CA TYR A 81 -16.23 -1.03 -1.74
C TYR A 81 -15.84 -1.80 -0.47
N ASN A 82 -15.21 -1.11 0.46
CA ASN A 82 -14.69 -1.69 1.71
C ASN A 82 -15.74 -2.45 2.53
N VAL A 83 -17.00 -2.04 2.48
CA VAL A 83 -18.12 -2.75 3.14
C VAL A 83 -18.36 -4.14 2.57
N ARG A 84 -18.10 -4.35 1.27
CA ARG A 84 -18.24 -5.67 0.62
C ARG A 84 -17.14 -6.64 1.03
N VAL A 85 -15.95 -6.13 1.31
CA VAL A 85 -14.81 -6.95 1.76
C VAL A 85 -14.69 -6.99 3.28
N GLY A 86 -15.71 -6.50 4.00
CA GLY A 86 -15.81 -6.61 5.46
C GLY A 86 -14.90 -5.69 6.27
N ILE A 87 -14.31 -4.65 5.65
CA ILE A 87 -13.45 -3.67 6.33
C ILE A 87 -14.23 -2.38 6.55
N LEU A 88 -14.78 -2.19 7.76
CA LEU A 88 -15.74 -1.10 8.06
C LEU A 88 -15.11 0.15 8.71
N GLY A 89 -13.82 0.13 9.01
CA GLY A 89 -13.15 1.23 9.70
C GLY A 89 -11.66 1.01 9.81
N ALA A 90 -10.98 1.63 10.77
CA ALA A 90 -9.57 1.43 11.05
C ALA A 90 -9.35 0.20 11.94
N LEU A 91 -8.51 -0.73 11.50
CA LEU A 91 -8.17 -1.93 12.25
C LEU A 91 -7.10 -1.62 13.30
N GLY A 92 -7.46 -1.67 14.57
CA GLY A 92 -6.49 -1.45 15.65
C GLY A 92 -5.60 -2.66 15.94
N PRO A 93 -4.59 -2.49 16.80
CA PRO A 93 -3.64 -3.57 17.15
C PRO A 93 -4.27 -4.74 17.90
N LYS A 94 -5.53 -4.66 18.27
CA LYS A 94 -6.32 -5.75 18.88
C LYS A 94 -7.32 -6.39 17.92
N ALA A 95 -7.37 -5.94 16.68
CA ALA A 95 -8.26 -6.51 15.67
C ALA A 95 -7.86 -7.97 15.38
N ARG A 96 -8.85 -8.86 15.41
CA ARG A 96 -8.64 -10.29 15.12
C ARG A 96 -8.94 -10.65 13.66
N HIS A 97 -9.41 -9.68 12.89
CA HIS A 97 -9.75 -9.80 11.47
C HIS A 97 -8.86 -8.88 10.62
N GLY A 98 -8.89 -9.08 9.34
CA GLY A 98 -8.18 -8.32 8.32
C GLY A 98 -8.75 -8.61 6.94
N ILE A 99 -8.01 -8.26 5.90
CA ILE A 99 -8.40 -8.56 4.52
C ILE A 99 -8.63 -10.08 4.35
N ASN A 100 -9.74 -10.43 3.73
CA ASN A 100 -10.09 -11.84 3.49
C ASN A 100 -9.13 -12.44 2.46
N PRO A 101 -8.56 -13.63 2.71
CA PRO A 101 -7.65 -14.27 1.74
C PRO A 101 -8.31 -14.67 0.41
N ASN A 102 -9.64 -14.65 0.33
CA ASN A 102 -10.37 -14.90 -0.92
C ASN A 102 -10.55 -13.63 -1.77
N GLU A 103 -10.18 -12.46 -1.25
CA GLU A 103 -10.20 -11.22 -2.04
C GLU A 103 -9.01 -11.19 -2.98
N THR A 104 -9.25 -10.95 -4.25
CA THR A 104 -8.18 -10.72 -5.22
C THR A 104 -7.66 -9.31 -5.10
N THR A 105 -6.38 -9.17 -4.84
CA THR A 105 -5.70 -7.87 -4.71
C THR A 105 -5.08 -7.42 -6.04
N LEU A 106 -4.81 -6.11 -6.12
CA LEU A 106 -4.04 -5.53 -7.23
C LEU A 106 -2.66 -6.21 -7.39
N ALA A 107 -1.99 -6.57 -6.29
CA ALA A 107 -0.71 -7.26 -6.34
C ALA A 107 -0.83 -8.66 -6.95
N GLU A 108 -1.86 -9.43 -6.60
CA GLU A 108 -2.12 -10.74 -7.21
C GLU A 108 -2.41 -10.63 -8.71
N LEU A 109 -3.17 -9.61 -9.14
CA LEU A 109 -3.41 -9.34 -10.56
C LEU A 109 -2.12 -8.98 -11.29
N CYS A 110 -1.24 -8.18 -10.68
CA CYS A 110 0.07 -7.84 -11.23
C CYS A 110 0.94 -9.10 -11.38
N LYS A 111 0.97 -9.98 -10.37
CA LYS A 111 1.71 -11.25 -10.45
C LYS A 111 1.24 -12.14 -11.59
N GLN A 112 -0.07 -12.22 -11.84
CA GLN A 112 -0.61 -12.97 -13.00
C GLN A 112 -0.12 -12.42 -14.34
N ARG A 113 0.39 -11.18 -14.36
CA ARG A 113 0.98 -10.53 -15.54
C ARG A 113 2.50 -10.52 -15.51
N GLY A 114 3.14 -11.26 -14.58
CA GLY A 114 4.58 -11.41 -14.47
C GLY A 114 5.31 -10.25 -13.79
N TYR A 115 4.60 -9.38 -13.06
CA TYR A 115 5.23 -8.36 -12.26
C TYR A 115 5.83 -8.93 -10.96
N ALA A 116 6.98 -8.42 -10.57
CA ALA A 116 7.41 -8.44 -9.18
C ALA A 116 6.62 -7.36 -8.42
N THR A 117 6.27 -7.66 -7.15
CA THR A 117 5.35 -6.82 -6.38
C THR A 117 5.93 -6.54 -4.99
N ALA A 118 5.91 -5.28 -4.57
CA ALA A 118 6.40 -4.89 -3.25
C ALA A 118 5.44 -3.91 -2.56
N CYS A 119 5.43 -3.95 -1.22
CA CYS A 119 4.64 -3.05 -0.38
C CYS A 119 5.54 -2.45 0.70
N TYR A 120 5.71 -1.15 0.71
CA TYR A 120 6.53 -0.45 1.70
C TYR A 120 5.69 0.59 2.43
N GLY A 121 5.76 0.58 3.76
CA GLY A 121 5.01 1.49 4.61
C GLY A 121 3.88 0.85 5.41
N LYS A 122 2.83 1.62 5.70
CA LYS A 122 1.69 1.20 6.49
C LYS A 122 0.77 0.26 5.70
N TRP A 123 0.59 -0.97 6.21
CA TRP A 123 -0.33 -1.96 5.65
C TRP A 123 -1.79 -1.72 6.03
N HIS A 124 -2.10 -1.84 7.29
CA HIS A 124 -3.38 -1.57 7.95
C HIS A 124 -4.59 -2.42 7.48
N LEU A 125 -4.34 -3.61 6.95
CA LEU A 125 -5.38 -4.57 6.56
C LEU A 125 -5.34 -5.87 7.36
N GLY A 126 -4.89 -5.80 8.62
CA GLY A 126 -4.72 -6.90 9.55
C GLY A 126 -3.25 -7.14 9.88
N HIS A 127 -2.96 -7.38 11.17
CA HIS A 127 -1.59 -7.49 11.68
C HIS A 127 -1.16 -8.93 11.98
N HIS A 128 -2.09 -9.89 11.97
CA HIS A 128 -1.73 -11.30 12.07
C HIS A 128 -1.09 -11.79 10.77
N LYS A 129 -0.14 -12.72 10.87
CA LYS A 129 0.65 -13.26 9.74
C LYS A 129 -0.21 -13.58 8.50
N LYS A 130 -1.37 -14.20 8.70
CA LYS A 130 -2.29 -14.58 7.61
C LYS A 130 -2.90 -13.39 6.84
N PHE A 131 -2.75 -12.17 7.34
CA PHE A 131 -3.27 -10.95 6.72
C PHE A 131 -2.15 -10.03 6.21
N LEU A 132 -0.88 -10.39 6.41
CA LEU A 132 0.25 -9.56 5.96
C LEU A 132 0.38 -9.57 4.44
N PRO A 133 1.03 -8.56 3.84
CA PRO A 133 1.11 -8.37 2.40
C PRO A 133 1.58 -9.58 1.60
N LEU A 134 2.53 -10.37 2.13
CA LEU A 134 3.04 -11.56 1.44
C LEU A 134 1.97 -12.66 1.24
N GLN A 135 0.87 -12.61 2.00
CA GLN A 135 -0.27 -13.52 1.83
C GLN A 135 -1.28 -13.00 0.79
N HIS A 136 -1.07 -11.79 0.28
CA HIS A 136 -1.99 -11.07 -0.60
C HIS A 136 -1.28 -10.56 -1.87
N GLY A 137 -0.38 -11.38 -2.42
CA GLY A 137 0.23 -11.18 -3.73
C GLY A 137 1.50 -10.34 -3.75
N PHE A 138 1.98 -9.81 -2.64
CA PHE A 138 3.26 -9.12 -2.60
C PHE A 138 4.42 -10.10 -2.41
N ASP A 139 5.53 -9.86 -3.12
CA ASP A 139 6.77 -10.62 -3.01
C ASP A 139 7.65 -10.08 -1.90
N ASP A 140 7.57 -8.77 -1.63
CA ASP A 140 8.32 -8.10 -0.58
C ASP A 140 7.43 -7.17 0.24
N TYR A 141 7.73 -7.06 1.53
CA TYR A 141 7.06 -6.15 2.44
C TYR A 141 8.02 -5.63 3.50
N PHE A 142 8.02 -4.31 3.68
CA PHE A 142 8.69 -3.69 4.83
C PHE A 142 7.83 -2.54 5.35
N GLY A 143 7.40 -2.63 6.63
CA GLY A 143 6.56 -1.58 7.16
C GLY A 143 5.84 -1.87 8.47
N LEU A 144 4.87 -1.02 8.75
CA LEU A 144 4.04 -1.08 9.96
C LEU A 144 2.72 -1.79 9.66
N PRO A 145 2.30 -2.77 10.49
CA PRO A 145 1.09 -3.55 10.23
C PRO A 145 -0.21 -2.77 10.47
N TYR A 146 -0.14 -1.63 11.18
CA TYR A 146 -1.24 -0.69 11.42
C TYR A 146 -0.70 0.75 11.53
N SER A 147 -1.53 1.72 11.91
CA SER A 147 -1.14 3.13 11.95
C SER A 147 -0.04 3.39 12.98
N ASN A 148 0.91 4.24 12.62
CA ASN A 148 2.07 4.62 13.43
C ASN A 148 1.69 5.32 14.75
N ASP A 149 0.53 5.97 14.80
CA ASP A 149 -0.02 6.63 15.98
C ASP A 149 -0.73 5.66 16.95
N MET A 150 -1.01 4.42 16.53
CA MET A 150 -1.61 3.37 17.37
C MET A 150 -0.56 2.71 18.28
N TRP A 151 0.07 3.50 19.15
CA TRP A 151 1.19 3.09 19.99
C TRP A 151 1.11 3.74 21.38
N PRO A 152 1.90 3.29 22.39
CA PRO A 152 1.80 3.80 23.77
C PRO A 152 2.16 5.28 23.96
N TYR A 153 2.71 5.92 22.93
CA TYR A 153 3.05 7.35 22.93
C TYR A 153 2.06 8.21 22.14
N HIS A 154 0.88 7.68 21.84
CA HIS A 154 -0.21 8.46 21.27
C HIS A 154 -0.60 9.60 22.20
N PRO A 155 -0.74 10.86 21.72
CA PRO A 155 -1.05 12.02 22.58
C PRO A 155 -2.23 11.83 23.52
N GLY A 156 -3.29 11.16 23.05
CA GLY A 156 -4.49 10.89 23.84
C GLY A 156 -4.30 9.94 25.05
N VAL A 157 -3.14 9.31 25.20
CA VAL A 157 -2.82 8.42 26.33
C VAL A 157 -1.55 8.81 27.08
N MET A 158 -0.81 9.82 26.61
CA MET A 158 0.49 10.20 27.21
C MET A 158 0.39 10.68 28.65
N HIS A 159 -0.77 11.15 29.10
CA HIS A 159 -1.06 11.53 30.46
C HIS A 159 -1.22 10.34 31.42
N LEU A 160 -1.34 9.11 30.89
CA LEU A 160 -1.52 7.90 31.68
C LEU A 160 -0.18 7.22 32.01
N PRO A 161 -0.09 6.43 33.11
CA PRO A 161 1.03 5.54 33.33
C PRO A 161 1.20 4.50 32.21
N MET A 162 2.44 4.07 31.95
CA MET A 162 2.76 3.16 30.82
C MET A 162 1.89 1.88 30.81
N GLU A 163 1.63 1.31 32.00
CA GLU A 163 0.79 0.12 32.11
C GLU A 163 -0.63 0.33 31.53
N GLN A 164 -1.22 1.51 31.79
CA GLN A 164 -2.54 1.87 31.26
C GLN A 164 -2.49 2.17 29.76
N ARG A 165 -1.41 2.82 29.28
CA ARG A 165 -1.21 3.06 27.85
C ARG A 165 -1.16 1.75 27.09
N LEU A 166 -0.43 0.75 27.59
CA LEU A 166 -0.31 -0.58 26.97
C LEU A 166 -1.63 -1.37 27.00
N LYS A 167 -2.55 -1.08 27.90
CA LYS A 167 -3.92 -1.62 27.83
C LYS A 167 -4.72 -1.06 26.64
N ARG A 168 -4.44 0.16 26.23
CA ARG A 168 -5.07 0.82 25.08
C ARG A 168 -4.35 0.50 23.76
N TRP A 169 -3.05 0.74 23.73
CA TRP A 169 -2.18 0.58 22.58
C TRP A 169 -1.00 -0.34 22.91
N THR A 170 -0.82 -1.38 22.13
CA THR A 170 0.36 -2.24 22.24
C THR A 170 1.60 -1.53 21.70
N HIS A 171 2.80 -2.06 21.96
CA HIS A 171 3.98 -1.60 21.25
C HIS A 171 3.78 -1.75 19.73
N LEU A 172 4.30 -0.79 18.97
CA LEU A 172 4.25 -0.76 17.52
C LEU A 172 5.39 -1.63 16.96
N PRO A 173 5.12 -2.69 16.21
CA PRO A 173 6.17 -3.50 15.59
C PRO A 173 6.52 -2.96 14.19
N LEU A 174 7.78 -3.14 13.78
CA LEU A 174 8.24 -3.03 12.42
C LEU A 174 8.42 -4.43 11.86
N ILE A 175 7.93 -4.66 10.65
CA ILE A 175 7.90 -5.97 9.99
C ILE A 175 8.72 -5.92 8.71
N ASP A 176 9.50 -6.97 8.47
CA ASP A 176 10.17 -7.27 7.22
C ASP A 176 9.71 -8.66 6.73
N GLY A 177 9.11 -8.69 5.56
CA GLY A 177 8.41 -9.88 5.08
C GLY A 177 7.28 -10.32 6.01
N ASN A 178 7.49 -11.43 6.71
CA ASN A 178 6.59 -11.96 7.75
C ASN A 178 7.20 -11.90 9.16
N ALA A 179 8.41 -11.36 9.30
CA ALA A 179 9.15 -11.32 10.56
C ALA A 179 9.04 -9.96 11.24
N VAL A 180 8.80 -9.95 12.55
CA VAL A 180 8.93 -8.74 13.36
C VAL A 180 10.42 -8.50 13.61
N ILE A 181 10.98 -7.47 13.01
CA ILE A 181 12.40 -7.10 13.15
C ILE A 181 12.65 -6.09 14.27
N ASN A 182 11.65 -5.29 14.60
CA ASN A 182 11.66 -4.41 15.77
C ASN A 182 10.30 -4.48 16.46
N PRO A 183 10.17 -5.09 17.65
CA PRO A 183 8.90 -5.23 18.35
C PRO A 183 8.44 -3.95 19.08
N LYS A 184 9.29 -2.91 19.15
CA LYS A 184 9.08 -1.69 19.93
C LYS A 184 9.62 -0.47 19.19
N VAL A 185 9.02 -0.13 18.06
CA VAL A 185 9.36 1.08 17.31
C VAL A 185 9.28 2.31 18.22
N THR A 186 10.33 3.10 18.22
CA THR A 186 10.45 4.37 18.97
C THR A 186 10.18 5.57 18.06
N GLY A 187 10.10 6.78 18.62
CA GLY A 187 10.01 8.01 17.83
C GLY A 187 11.19 8.18 16.88
N LYS A 188 12.41 7.86 17.35
CA LYS A 188 13.61 7.90 16.49
C LYS A 188 13.55 6.90 15.34
N ASP A 189 13.01 5.72 15.57
CA ASP A 189 12.80 4.76 14.49
C ASP A 189 11.80 5.30 13.47
N GLN A 190 10.69 5.91 13.93
CA GLN A 190 9.69 6.50 13.04
C GLN A 190 10.26 7.62 12.16
N GLU A 191 11.18 8.44 12.67
CA GLU A 191 11.87 9.49 11.90
C GLU A 191 12.62 8.92 10.70
N GLN A 192 13.12 7.68 10.79
CA GLN A 192 13.88 7.02 9.73
C GLN A 192 13.00 6.25 8.72
N LEU A 193 11.76 5.94 9.06
CA LEU A 193 10.89 5.12 8.22
C LEU A 193 10.67 5.68 6.81
N PRO A 194 10.43 7.01 6.60
CA PRO A 194 10.26 7.54 5.25
C PRO A 194 11.48 7.32 4.36
N THR A 195 12.69 7.48 4.91
CA THR A 195 13.96 7.20 4.20
C THR A 195 14.07 5.72 3.86
N GLN A 196 13.86 4.84 4.83
CA GLN A 196 13.94 3.39 4.66
C GLN A 196 12.92 2.87 3.62
N TYR A 197 11.70 3.41 3.62
CA TYR A 197 10.70 3.06 2.62
C TYR A 197 11.11 3.50 1.22
N THR A 198 11.69 4.69 1.12
CA THR A 198 12.18 5.23 -0.16
C THR A 198 13.35 4.41 -0.69
N GLU A 199 14.35 4.11 0.15
CA GLU A 199 15.53 3.31 -0.23
C GLU A 199 15.15 1.90 -0.72
N ARG A 200 14.10 1.29 -0.15
CA ARG A 200 13.62 -0.01 -0.62
C ARG A 200 12.77 0.07 -1.89
N ALA A 201 12.16 1.23 -2.15
CA ALA A 201 11.29 1.42 -3.31
C ALA A 201 12.06 1.82 -4.59
N VAL A 202 13.32 2.27 -4.46
CA VAL A 202 14.17 2.73 -5.54
C VAL A 202 15.23 1.67 -5.88
#